data_4e0857835bf9d645bdcf2ec572db43c6
#
_entry.id   4e0857835bf9d645bdcf2ec572db43c6
#
_cell.length_a   1.000
_cell.length_b   1.000
_cell.length_c   1.000
_cell.angle_alpha   90.00
_cell.angle_beta   90.00
_cell.angle_gamma   90.00
#
_symmetry.space_group_name_H-M   'P 1'
#
loop_
_entity.id
_entity.type
_entity.pdbx_description
1 polymer ?
#
loop_
_entity_poly.entity_id
_entity_poly.type
_entity_poly.pdbx_seq_one_letter_code
_entity_poly.pdbx_strand_id
1 'polypeptide(L)'
;MINRSLFIFILLCFIIPFAVLLYLSVSSEWYYPSLADHQFTAEHWRWFLSGGSTLMQSAVLSILLSVSVGFVSTVCGFFVSRAVAYQTKSKWWLLTAYFPYVIAPVVFAVMLNFYFLRFNLTGTIYGVIIAQFFITFPYAVLFFFGFWNSKIRNLENLVATLGGDFKVTLKEAILPSAKGLLAVCFFQTYLISWFEYGLTQFIGVGKVQTLTVMVYRYISEANPYLAALAGFLLVIPPLILLISNRRFLLHKVWST
;
A
#
# COMPACT_ATOMS: atom_id res chain seq x y z
N MET A 1 12.61 -28.85 10.96
CA MET A 1 13.60 -28.60 9.88
C MET A 1 12.86 -28.61 8.54
N ILE A 2 12.79 -27.48 7.83
CA ILE A 2 12.19 -27.44 6.48
C ILE A 2 13.08 -28.27 5.56
N ASN A 3 12.48 -29.23 4.86
CA ASN A 3 13.20 -30.10 3.93
C ASN A 3 13.82 -29.20 2.83
N ARG A 4 15.14 -29.38 2.55
CA ARG A 4 15.89 -28.56 1.58
C ARG A 4 15.18 -28.49 0.21
N SER A 5 14.58 -29.59 -0.20
CA SER A 5 13.78 -29.67 -1.44
C SER A 5 12.54 -28.78 -1.37
N LEU A 6 11.82 -28.74 -0.24
CA LEU A 6 10.65 -27.89 -0.05
C LEU A 6 11.03 -26.40 -0.05
N PHE A 7 12.16 -26.05 0.57
CA PHE A 7 12.67 -24.68 0.54
C PHE A 7 13.01 -24.22 -0.88
N ILE A 8 13.71 -25.07 -1.67
CA ILE A 8 14.05 -24.78 -3.07
C ILE A 8 12.77 -24.65 -3.90
N PHE A 9 11.81 -25.54 -3.73
CA PHE A 9 10.52 -25.49 -4.45
C PHE A 9 9.77 -24.17 -4.17
N ILE A 10 9.65 -23.78 -2.89
CA ILE A 10 9.02 -22.51 -2.51
C ILE A 10 9.77 -21.32 -3.14
N LEU A 11 11.10 -21.32 -3.08
CA LEU A 11 11.94 -20.27 -3.65
C LEU A 11 11.72 -20.14 -5.17
N LEU A 12 11.67 -21.25 -5.89
CA LEU A 12 11.40 -21.29 -7.34
C LEU A 12 10.01 -20.75 -7.65
N CYS A 13 8.97 -21.15 -6.90
CA CYS A 13 7.61 -20.64 -7.08
C CYS A 13 7.52 -19.11 -6.94
N PHE A 14 8.36 -18.50 -6.10
CA PHE A 14 8.42 -17.04 -5.97
C PHE A 14 9.27 -16.38 -7.05
N ILE A 15 10.42 -16.94 -7.41
CA ILE A 15 11.37 -16.31 -8.35
C ILE A 15 10.88 -16.41 -9.80
N ILE A 16 10.28 -17.55 -10.20
CA ILE A 16 9.88 -17.78 -11.59
C ILE A 16 8.94 -16.69 -12.14
N PRO A 17 7.85 -16.28 -11.45
CA PRO A 17 6.97 -15.22 -11.97
C PRO A 17 7.71 -13.90 -12.22
N PHE A 18 8.64 -13.51 -11.32
CA PHE A 18 9.42 -12.29 -11.51
C PHE A 18 10.43 -12.40 -12.65
N ALA A 19 11.04 -13.57 -12.80
CA ALA A 19 11.94 -13.85 -13.92
C ALA A 19 11.19 -13.78 -15.26
N VAL A 20 9.96 -14.30 -15.33
CA VAL A 20 9.11 -14.22 -16.52
C VAL A 20 8.72 -12.77 -16.83
N LEU A 21 8.33 -11.97 -15.82
CA LEU A 21 8.04 -10.55 -16.04
C LEU A 21 9.26 -9.79 -16.55
N LEU A 22 10.44 -10.03 -15.96
CA LEU A 22 11.68 -9.41 -16.42
C LEU A 22 12.02 -9.84 -17.85
N TYR A 23 11.91 -11.14 -18.15
CA TYR A 23 12.15 -11.69 -19.48
C TYR A 23 11.24 -11.02 -20.53
N LEU A 24 9.92 -11.00 -20.30
CA LEU A 24 8.97 -10.36 -21.21
C LEU A 24 9.20 -8.86 -21.36
N SER A 25 9.66 -8.16 -20.30
CA SER A 25 9.92 -6.72 -20.36
C SER A 25 11.09 -6.33 -21.27
N VAL A 26 11.98 -7.28 -21.61
CA VAL A 26 13.12 -7.11 -22.51
C VAL A 26 12.96 -7.85 -23.85
N SER A 27 11.81 -8.51 -24.09
CA SER A 27 11.49 -9.19 -25.33
C SER A 27 10.92 -8.22 -26.35
N SER A 28 11.26 -8.40 -27.66
CA SER A 28 10.76 -7.55 -28.74
C SER A 28 9.51 -8.10 -29.41
N GLU A 29 9.47 -9.41 -29.65
CA GLU A 29 8.37 -10.10 -30.32
C GLU A 29 8.15 -11.47 -29.70
N TRP A 30 6.96 -11.67 -29.14
CA TRP A 30 6.56 -12.98 -28.62
C TRP A 30 5.30 -13.45 -29.32
N TYR A 31 5.42 -14.56 -30.00
CA TYR A 31 4.30 -15.22 -30.68
C TYR A 31 3.96 -16.54 -29.99
N TYR A 32 2.74 -16.64 -29.51
CA TYR A 32 2.21 -17.92 -29.02
C TYR A 32 2.15 -18.92 -30.19
N PRO A 33 2.59 -20.20 -30.05
CA PRO A 33 2.96 -20.91 -28.80
C PRO A 33 4.47 -20.97 -28.49
N SER A 34 5.33 -20.14 -29.07
CA SER A 34 6.75 -20.17 -28.75
C SER A 34 6.99 -19.78 -27.27
N LEU A 35 7.82 -20.54 -26.57
CA LEU A 35 8.18 -20.27 -25.16
C LEU A 35 9.35 -19.30 -25.01
N ALA A 36 10.06 -19.01 -26.07
CA ALA A 36 11.22 -18.13 -26.06
C ALA A 36 11.19 -17.17 -27.25
N ASP A 37 11.44 -15.90 -26.96
CA ASP A 37 11.71 -14.92 -27.99
C ASP A 37 13.18 -15.02 -28.42
N HIS A 38 13.44 -14.71 -29.68
CA HIS A 38 14.78 -14.75 -30.23
C HIS A 38 15.47 -13.38 -30.27
N GLN A 39 14.74 -12.33 -29.95
CA GLN A 39 15.27 -10.96 -29.99
C GLN A 39 15.02 -10.20 -28.68
N PHE A 40 16.09 -9.82 -28.00
CA PHE A 40 16.02 -8.97 -26.83
C PHE A 40 16.14 -7.50 -27.22
N THR A 41 15.31 -6.65 -26.62
CA THR A 41 15.35 -5.22 -26.80
C THR A 41 15.37 -4.48 -25.46
N ALA A 42 16.10 -3.39 -25.42
CA ALA A 42 16.05 -2.44 -24.29
C ALA A 42 15.17 -1.22 -24.60
N GLU A 43 14.44 -1.25 -25.71
CA GLU A 43 13.67 -0.09 -26.21
C GLU A 43 12.56 0.30 -25.22
N HIS A 44 11.82 -0.67 -24.67
CA HIS A 44 10.77 -0.44 -23.68
C HIS A 44 11.31 0.24 -22.43
N TRP A 45 12.50 -0.16 -21.96
CA TRP A 45 13.18 0.44 -20.82
C TRP A 45 13.71 1.83 -21.12
N ARG A 46 14.28 2.06 -22.33
CA ARG A 46 14.71 3.39 -22.77
C ARG A 46 13.53 4.33 -22.88
N TRP A 47 12.43 3.87 -23.45
CA TRP A 47 11.20 4.64 -23.54
C TRP A 47 10.66 5.00 -22.13
N PHE A 48 10.63 4.05 -21.20
CA PHE A 48 10.25 4.32 -19.82
C PHE A 48 11.15 5.40 -19.19
N LEU A 49 12.48 5.28 -19.34
CA LEU A 49 13.46 6.19 -18.76
C LEU A 49 13.54 7.56 -19.46
N SER A 50 12.95 7.72 -20.63
CA SER A 50 12.95 9.00 -21.36
C SER A 50 12.24 10.16 -20.65
N GLY A 51 11.60 9.87 -19.49
CA GLY A 51 10.97 10.88 -18.62
C GLY A 51 9.63 11.45 -19.13
N GLY A 52 9.36 11.34 -20.43
CA GLY A 52 8.11 11.78 -21.06
C GLY A 52 7.06 10.69 -21.20
N SER A 53 7.40 9.44 -20.87
CA SER A 53 6.49 8.31 -21.04
C SER A 53 5.33 8.37 -20.06
N THR A 54 4.15 7.98 -20.53
CA THR A 54 2.95 7.86 -19.67
C THR A 54 3.16 6.89 -18.51
N LEU A 55 3.97 5.85 -18.73
CA LEU A 55 4.30 4.86 -17.70
C LEU A 55 5.16 5.46 -16.58
N MET A 56 6.14 6.30 -16.90
CA MET A 56 6.96 7.00 -15.89
C MET A 56 6.11 7.96 -15.05
N GLN A 57 5.24 8.73 -15.71
CA GLN A 57 4.31 9.63 -15.03
C GLN A 57 3.38 8.85 -14.08
N SER A 58 2.85 7.70 -14.54
CA SER A 58 2.01 6.82 -13.72
C SER A 58 2.77 6.21 -12.54
N ALA A 59 4.04 5.85 -12.71
CA ALA A 59 4.89 5.34 -11.62
C ALA A 59 5.12 6.42 -10.54
N VAL A 60 5.48 7.64 -10.95
CA VAL A 60 5.66 8.77 -10.03
C VAL A 60 4.35 9.12 -9.32
N LEU A 61 3.25 9.20 -10.06
CA LEU A 61 1.92 9.45 -9.49
C LEU A 61 1.54 8.39 -8.46
N SER A 62 1.78 7.11 -8.76
CA SER A 62 1.51 6.00 -7.83
C SER A 62 2.30 6.12 -6.54
N ILE A 63 3.59 6.46 -6.61
CA ILE A 63 4.43 6.66 -5.43
C ILE A 63 3.88 7.82 -4.58
N LEU A 64 3.63 8.98 -5.19
CA LEU A 64 3.15 10.16 -4.50
C LEU A 64 1.78 9.91 -3.85
N LEU A 65 0.86 9.27 -4.58
CA LEU A 65 -0.47 8.93 -4.10
C LEU A 65 -0.39 7.97 -2.92
N SER A 66 0.34 6.85 -3.06
CA SER A 66 0.45 5.84 -2.01
C SER A 66 1.17 6.34 -0.75
N VAL A 67 2.20 7.18 -0.92
CA VAL A 67 2.88 7.84 0.22
C VAL A 67 1.91 8.78 0.93
N SER A 68 1.16 9.59 0.18
CA SER A 68 0.20 10.54 0.76
C SER A 68 -0.92 9.82 1.53
N VAL A 69 -1.55 8.82 0.91
CA VAL A 69 -2.60 8.01 1.53
C VAL A 69 -2.06 7.26 2.74
N GLY A 70 -0.91 6.60 2.60
CA GLY A 70 -0.28 5.86 3.68
C GLY A 70 0.06 6.73 4.88
N PHE A 71 0.64 7.91 4.63
CA PHE A 71 1.00 8.86 5.69
C PHE A 71 -0.23 9.40 6.42
N VAL A 72 -1.21 9.92 5.68
CA VAL A 72 -2.43 10.49 6.27
C VAL A 72 -3.20 9.42 7.04
N SER A 73 -3.36 8.22 6.48
CA SER A 73 -4.07 7.12 7.15
C SER A 73 -3.37 6.65 8.41
N THR A 74 -2.03 6.56 8.39
CA THR A 74 -1.25 6.16 9.56
C THR A 74 -1.36 7.19 10.68
N VAL A 75 -1.20 8.48 10.36
CA VAL A 75 -1.28 9.55 11.36
C VAL A 75 -2.70 9.66 11.93
N CYS A 76 -3.71 9.76 11.08
CA CYS A 76 -5.11 9.84 11.53
C CYS A 76 -5.52 8.58 12.31
N GLY A 77 -5.15 7.40 11.81
CA GLY A 77 -5.44 6.13 12.48
C GLY A 77 -4.80 6.01 13.85
N PHE A 78 -3.57 6.50 14.00
CA PHE A 78 -2.88 6.51 15.30
C PHE A 78 -3.61 7.34 16.34
N PHE A 79 -4.02 8.56 16.03
CA PHE A 79 -4.73 9.42 16.98
C PHE A 79 -6.17 8.97 17.24
N VAL A 80 -6.89 8.55 16.19
CA VAL A 80 -8.27 8.08 16.34
C VAL A 80 -8.33 6.76 17.12
N SER A 81 -7.39 5.84 16.89
CA SER A 81 -7.32 4.59 17.67
C SER A 81 -7.13 4.83 19.17
N ARG A 82 -6.37 5.88 19.57
CA ARG A 82 -6.24 6.28 20.97
C ARG A 82 -7.58 6.71 21.55
N ALA A 83 -8.32 7.57 20.85
CA ALA A 83 -9.64 8.02 21.30
C ALA A 83 -10.61 6.84 21.43
N VAL A 84 -10.64 5.95 20.45
CA VAL A 84 -11.49 4.74 20.49
C VAL A 84 -11.10 3.83 21.67
N ALA A 85 -9.81 3.59 21.89
CA ALA A 85 -9.34 2.68 22.96
C ALA A 85 -9.60 3.21 24.38
N TYR A 86 -9.54 4.52 24.60
CA TYR A 86 -9.64 5.11 25.94
C TYR A 86 -11.03 5.63 26.29
N GLN A 87 -11.77 6.14 25.31
CA GLN A 87 -13.04 6.82 25.54
C GLN A 87 -14.26 5.93 25.27
N THR A 88 -14.08 4.89 24.45
CA THR A 88 -15.22 4.12 23.97
C THR A 88 -15.34 2.79 24.70
N LYS A 89 -16.38 2.64 25.52
CA LYS A 89 -16.72 1.35 26.18
C LYS A 89 -17.40 0.36 25.22
N SER A 90 -17.86 0.82 24.06
CA SER A 90 -18.64 0.01 23.12
C SER A 90 -17.76 -0.59 22.02
N LYS A 91 -17.83 -1.92 21.89
CA LYS A 91 -17.17 -2.67 20.80
C LYS A 91 -17.75 -2.36 19.41
N TRP A 92 -18.90 -1.70 19.33
CA TRP A 92 -19.56 -1.34 18.06
C TRP A 92 -18.70 -0.42 17.19
N TRP A 93 -17.92 0.48 17.77
CA TRP A 93 -17.01 1.34 17.02
C TRP A 93 -15.92 0.56 16.27
N LEU A 94 -15.49 -0.58 16.80
CA LEU A 94 -14.56 -1.45 16.10
C LEU A 94 -15.25 -2.16 14.92
N LEU A 95 -16.53 -2.53 15.07
CA LEU A 95 -17.29 -3.14 13.98
C LEU A 95 -17.44 -2.19 12.80
N THR A 96 -17.63 -0.88 13.03
CA THR A 96 -17.67 0.10 11.93
C THR A 96 -16.38 0.18 11.14
N ALA A 97 -15.22 -0.04 11.80
CA ALA A 97 -13.94 -0.09 11.13
C ALA A 97 -13.74 -1.32 10.24
N TYR A 98 -14.49 -2.41 10.47
CA TYR A 98 -14.46 -3.59 9.59
C TYR A 98 -15.38 -3.45 8.37
N PHE A 99 -16.30 -2.50 8.35
CA PHE A 99 -17.28 -2.34 7.28
C PHE A 99 -16.68 -2.26 5.87
N PRO A 100 -15.62 -1.47 5.60
CA PRO A 100 -15.02 -1.40 4.27
C PRO A 100 -14.42 -2.72 3.77
N TYR A 101 -14.13 -3.66 4.68
CA TYR A 101 -13.51 -4.96 4.32
C TYR A 101 -14.54 -6.06 4.05
N VAL A 102 -15.79 -5.84 4.43
CA VAL A 102 -16.90 -6.77 4.12
C VAL A 102 -17.36 -6.58 2.67
N ILE A 103 -17.17 -5.39 2.12
CA ILE A 103 -17.60 -5.03 0.77
C ILE A 103 -16.40 -5.10 -0.18
N ALA A 104 -16.59 -5.73 -1.34
CA ALA A 104 -15.55 -5.73 -2.37
C ALA A 104 -15.18 -4.28 -2.77
N PRO A 105 -13.87 -3.93 -2.92
CA PRO A 105 -13.44 -2.56 -3.20
C PRO A 105 -14.12 -1.93 -4.41
N VAL A 106 -14.41 -2.71 -5.44
CA VAL A 106 -15.11 -2.25 -6.65
C VAL A 106 -16.55 -1.84 -6.34
N VAL A 107 -17.28 -2.63 -5.53
CA VAL A 107 -18.65 -2.30 -5.13
C VAL A 107 -18.65 -1.03 -4.27
N PHE A 108 -17.69 -0.93 -3.36
CA PHE A 108 -17.50 0.27 -2.54
C PHE A 108 -17.20 1.50 -3.40
N ALA A 109 -16.37 1.36 -4.46
CA ALA A 109 -16.08 2.41 -5.41
C ALA A 109 -17.34 2.91 -6.13
N VAL A 110 -18.22 2.00 -6.57
CA VAL A 110 -19.48 2.36 -7.22
C VAL A 110 -20.39 3.14 -6.26
N MET A 111 -20.49 2.70 -5.00
CA MET A 111 -21.28 3.40 -3.99
C MET A 111 -20.75 4.80 -3.70
N LEU A 112 -19.42 4.97 -3.60
CA LEU A 112 -18.78 6.27 -3.41
C LEU A 112 -18.93 7.18 -4.62
N ASN A 113 -18.89 6.62 -5.83
CA ASN A 113 -18.89 7.40 -7.07
C ASN A 113 -20.13 8.30 -7.19
N PHE A 114 -21.29 7.85 -6.70
CA PHE A 114 -22.51 8.65 -6.68
C PHE A 114 -22.31 9.96 -5.92
N TYR A 115 -21.70 9.92 -4.74
CA TYR A 115 -21.41 11.12 -3.94
C TYR A 115 -20.28 11.95 -4.55
N PHE A 116 -19.25 11.29 -5.09
CA PHE A 116 -18.09 11.95 -5.66
C PHE A 116 -18.42 12.72 -6.95
N LEU A 117 -19.38 12.24 -7.74
CA LEU A 117 -19.94 12.99 -8.88
C LEU A 117 -20.56 14.30 -8.41
N ARG A 118 -21.36 14.27 -7.34
CA ARG A 118 -22.02 15.47 -6.81
C ARG A 118 -21.04 16.51 -6.27
N PHE A 119 -19.90 16.06 -5.74
CA PHE A 119 -18.86 16.96 -5.21
C PHE A 119 -17.75 17.27 -6.24
N ASN A 120 -17.90 16.86 -7.49
CA ASN A 120 -16.89 17.03 -8.56
C ASN A 120 -15.51 16.42 -8.20
N LEU A 121 -15.48 15.34 -7.43
CA LEU A 121 -14.27 14.61 -7.04
C LEU A 121 -13.92 13.49 -8.01
N THR A 122 -14.88 13.00 -8.79
CA THR A 122 -14.68 11.97 -9.81
C THR A 122 -13.73 12.45 -10.90
N GLY A 123 -12.77 11.64 -11.30
CA GLY A 123 -11.74 11.98 -12.28
C GLY A 123 -10.65 12.91 -11.75
N THR A 124 -10.52 13.05 -10.43
CA THR A 124 -9.49 13.88 -9.79
C THR A 124 -8.56 13.03 -8.92
N ILE A 125 -7.32 13.48 -8.75
CA ILE A 125 -6.35 12.83 -7.84
C ILE A 125 -6.85 12.90 -6.39
N TYR A 126 -7.46 14.02 -5.99
CA TYR A 126 -8.02 14.19 -4.65
C TYR A 126 -9.15 13.19 -4.36
N GLY A 127 -10.03 12.96 -5.34
CA GLY A 127 -11.07 11.95 -5.23
C GLY A 127 -10.48 10.55 -4.99
N VAL A 128 -9.46 10.17 -5.74
CA VAL A 128 -8.79 8.87 -5.55
C VAL A 128 -8.14 8.78 -4.18
N ILE A 129 -7.44 9.83 -3.70
CA ILE A 129 -6.83 9.87 -2.37
C ILE A 129 -7.89 9.67 -1.28
N ILE A 130 -9.01 10.40 -1.36
CA ILE A 130 -10.11 10.28 -0.38
C ILE A 130 -10.72 8.88 -0.42
N ALA A 131 -10.96 8.33 -1.62
CA ALA A 131 -11.52 6.99 -1.76
C ALA A 131 -10.61 5.91 -1.15
N GLN A 132 -9.32 5.96 -1.41
CA GLN A 132 -8.36 5.04 -0.83
C GLN A 132 -8.18 5.24 0.68
N PHE A 133 -8.28 6.48 1.17
CA PHE A 133 -8.28 6.79 2.60
C PHE A 133 -9.43 6.08 3.33
N PHE A 134 -10.61 5.98 2.75
CA PHE A 134 -11.74 5.26 3.36
C PHE A 134 -11.46 3.77 3.62
N ILE A 135 -10.54 3.15 2.89
CA ILE A 135 -10.12 1.76 3.15
C ILE A 135 -8.91 1.71 4.09
N THR A 136 -7.91 2.56 3.86
CA THR A 136 -6.63 2.49 4.58
C THR A 136 -6.71 3.05 6.00
N PHE A 137 -7.55 4.06 6.23
CA PHE A 137 -7.72 4.67 7.56
C PHE A 137 -8.32 3.71 8.59
N PRO A 138 -9.44 2.99 8.34
CA PRO A 138 -9.94 2.00 9.28
C PRO A 138 -8.94 0.89 9.58
N TYR A 139 -8.14 0.47 8.57
CA TYR A 139 -7.04 -0.45 8.77
C TYR A 139 -6.06 0.07 9.83
N ALA A 140 -5.61 1.33 9.67
CA ALA A 140 -4.68 1.94 10.62
C ALA A 140 -5.27 2.05 12.03
N VAL A 141 -6.58 2.37 12.16
CA VAL A 141 -7.26 2.40 13.46
C VAL A 141 -7.23 1.02 14.13
N LEU A 142 -7.59 -0.04 13.40
CA LEU A 142 -7.56 -1.42 13.91
C LEU A 142 -6.15 -1.86 14.29
N PHE A 143 -5.16 -1.50 13.45
CA PHE A 143 -3.76 -1.84 13.67
C PHE A 143 -3.21 -1.25 14.97
N PHE A 144 -3.52 0.03 15.26
CA PHE A 144 -3.04 0.69 16.46
C PHE A 144 -3.90 0.45 17.70
N PHE A 145 -5.10 -0.11 17.58
CA PHE A 145 -6.00 -0.30 18.71
C PHE A 145 -5.35 -1.08 19.85
N GLY A 146 -4.61 -2.16 19.54
CA GLY A 146 -3.91 -2.97 20.53
C GLY A 146 -2.71 -2.30 21.19
N PHE A 147 -2.16 -1.23 20.57
CA PHE A 147 -1.07 -0.46 21.15
C PHE A 147 -1.52 0.33 22.39
N TRP A 148 -2.74 0.87 22.39
CA TRP A 148 -3.31 1.70 23.45
C TRP A 148 -3.85 0.85 24.62
N ASN A 149 -2.96 0.15 25.29
CA ASN A 149 -3.26 -0.70 26.44
C ASN A 149 -2.97 0.02 27.77
N SER A 150 -3.24 -0.68 28.89
CA SER A 150 -3.01 -0.15 30.25
C SER A 150 -1.56 0.28 30.51
N LYS A 151 -0.59 -0.40 29.90
CA LYS A 151 0.84 -0.05 30.04
C LYS A 151 1.15 1.32 29.42
N ILE A 152 0.64 1.60 28.23
CA ILE A 152 0.82 2.92 27.59
C ILE A 152 0.06 3.99 28.36
N ARG A 153 -1.16 3.68 28.84
CA ARG A 153 -1.93 4.61 29.67
C ARG A 153 -1.22 4.96 30.97
N ASN A 154 -0.61 3.99 31.63
CA ASN A 154 0.17 4.24 32.85
C ASN A 154 1.42 5.10 32.58
N LEU A 155 2.05 4.92 31.42
CA LEU A 155 3.17 5.76 30.97
C LEU A 155 2.72 7.21 30.75
N GLU A 156 1.56 7.43 30.11
CA GLU A 156 0.96 8.77 29.96
C GLU A 156 0.70 9.43 31.33
N ASN A 157 0.10 8.68 32.27
CA ASN A 157 -0.19 9.16 33.62
C ASN A 157 1.11 9.51 34.38
N LEU A 158 2.17 8.70 34.23
CA LEU A 158 3.47 8.97 34.86
C LEU A 158 4.05 10.30 34.37
N VAL A 159 4.04 10.57 33.07
CA VAL A 159 4.52 11.86 32.54
C VAL A 159 3.66 13.01 33.03
N ALA A 160 2.34 12.82 33.12
CA ALA A 160 1.43 13.84 33.67
C ALA A 160 1.71 14.15 35.16
N THR A 161 2.01 13.13 36.00
CA THR A 161 2.37 13.37 37.42
C THR A 161 3.69 14.10 37.57
N LEU A 162 4.58 14.03 36.59
CA LEU A 162 5.84 14.78 36.53
C LEU A 162 5.66 16.19 35.95
N GLY A 163 4.41 16.64 35.70
CA GLY A 163 4.09 17.96 35.16
C GLY A 163 4.22 18.09 33.65
N GLY A 164 4.39 16.95 32.93
CA GLY A 164 4.44 16.96 31.48
C GLY A 164 3.06 17.17 30.85
N ASP A 165 2.98 18.02 29.83
CA ASP A 165 1.78 18.21 29.02
C ASP A 165 1.62 17.09 27.96
N PHE A 166 0.53 17.16 27.19
CA PHE A 166 0.27 16.18 26.12
C PHE A 166 1.36 16.16 25.04
N LYS A 167 1.97 17.31 24.72
CA LYS A 167 3.03 17.40 23.70
C LYS A 167 4.30 16.70 24.16
N VAL A 168 4.68 16.92 25.44
CA VAL A 168 5.82 16.24 26.05
C VAL A 168 5.57 14.73 26.11
N THR A 169 4.38 14.32 26.56
CA THR A 169 3.99 12.91 26.61
C THR A 169 4.06 12.26 25.23
N LEU A 170 3.52 12.92 24.20
CA LEU A 170 3.55 12.42 22.83
C LEU A 170 4.97 12.26 22.31
N LYS A 171 5.80 13.30 22.46
CA LYS A 171 7.15 13.36 21.88
C LYS A 171 8.15 12.47 22.61
N GLU A 172 8.15 12.50 23.94
CA GLU A 172 9.20 11.86 24.76
C GLU A 172 8.84 10.42 25.18
N ALA A 173 7.54 10.07 25.21
CA ALA A 173 7.11 8.76 25.69
C ALA A 173 6.41 7.92 24.58
N ILE A 174 5.37 8.48 23.94
CA ILE A 174 4.50 7.71 23.04
C ILE A 174 5.19 7.46 21.69
N LEU A 175 5.69 8.50 21.01
CA LEU A 175 6.33 8.38 19.70
C LEU A 175 7.56 7.47 19.72
N PRO A 176 8.48 7.56 20.68
CA PRO A 176 9.59 6.63 20.78
C PRO A 176 9.15 5.17 20.97
N SER A 177 8.08 4.95 21.76
CA SER A 177 7.50 3.62 21.98
C SER A 177 6.75 3.08 20.76
N ALA A 178 6.14 3.96 19.97
CA ALA A 178 5.33 3.61 18.79
C ALA A 178 6.10 3.59 17.46
N LYS A 179 7.34 4.11 17.41
CA LYS A 179 8.08 4.33 16.15
C LYS A 179 8.13 3.11 15.23
N GLY A 180 8.36 1.93 15.77
CA GLY A 180 8.39 0.69 14.99
C GLY A 180 7.01 0.32 14.44
N LEU A 181 5.95 0.48 15.25
CA LEU A 181 4.57 0.22 14.83
C LEU A 181 4.10 1.26 13.79
N LEU A 182 4.47 2.53 13.95
CA LEU A 182 4.18 3.58 12.97
C LEU A 182 4.81 3.26 11.61
N ALA A 183 6.08 2.84 11.61
CA ALA A 183 6.77 2.45 10.37
C ALA A 183 6.09 1.23 9.70
N VAL A 184 5.71 0.21 10.48
CA VAL A 184 5.04 -0.99 9.95
C VAL A 184 3.64 -0.64 9.43
N CYS A 185 2.86 0.16 10.16
CA CYS A 185 1.54 0.58 9.73
C CYS A 185 1.61 1.42 8.45
N PHE A 186 2.53 2.39 8.39
CA PHE A 186 2.76 3.18 7.18
C PHE A 186 3.11 2.28 5.98
N PHE A 187 4.00 1.31 6.17
CA PHE A 187 4.35 0.37 5.11
C PHE A 187 3.14 -0.42 4.61
N GLN A 188 2.30 -0.92 5.53
CA GLN A 188 1.12 -1.69 5.17
C GLN A 188 0.05 -0.83 4.48
N THR A 189 -0.24 0.37 5.00
CA THR A 189 -1.19 1.30 4.36
C THR A 189 -0.69 1.80 3.01
N TYR A 190 0.63 2.01 2.88
CA TYR A 190 1.27 2.27 1.58
C TYR A 190 1.03 1.12 0.60
N LEU A 191 1.25 -0.15 1.02
CA LEU A 191 1.05 -1.31 0.14
C LEU A 191 -0.42 -1.47 -0.27
N ILE A 192 -1.36 -1.26 0.64
CA ILE A 192 -2.80 -1.31 0.32
C ILE A 192 -3.11 -0.28 -0.78
N SER A 193 -2.61 0.95 -0.64
CA SER A 193 -2.78 2.01 -1.63
C SER A 193 -2.02 1.73 -2.94
N TRP A 194 -0.79 1.20 -2.85
CA TRP A 194 0.08 0.92 -3.99
C TRP A 194 -0.51 -0.12 -4.95
N PHE A 195 -1.11 -1.18 -4.41
CA PHE A 195 -1.72 -2.24 -5.20
C PHE A 195 -3.21 -2.01 -5.50
N GLU A 196 -3.76 -0.88 -5.04
CA GLU A 196 -5.17 -0.60 -5.24
C GLU A 196 -5.46 -0.28 -6.72
N TYR A 197 -6.44 -0.98 -7.28
CA TYR A 197 -6.88 -0.84 -8.66
C TYR A 197 -8.35 -0.38 -8.76
N GLY A 198 -9.24 -1.02 -7.99
CA GLY A 198 -10.68 -0.88 -8.15
C GLY A 198 -11.20 0.53 -7.90
N LEU A 199 -10.83 1.15 -6.77
CA LEU A 199 -11.20 2.53 -6.44
C LEU A 199 -10.58 3.50 -7.44
N THR A 200 -9.30 3.30 -7.79
CA THR A 200 -8.59 4.18 -8.72
C THR A 200 -9.20 4.15 -10.09
N GLN A 201 -9.55 2.97 -10.60
CA GLN A 201 -10.17 2.81 -11.92
C GLN A 201 -11.56 3.46 -11.98
N PHE A 202 -12.41 3.21 -10.95
CA PHE A 202 -13.78 3.72 -10.95
C PHE A 202 -13.87 5.21 -10.61
N ILE A 203 -13.14 5.68 -9.60
CA ILE A 203 -13.18 7.09 -9.19
C ILE A 203 -12.32 7.96 -10.11
N GLY A 204 -11.19 7.44 -10.58
CA GLY A 204 -10.28 8.13 -11.48
C GLY A 204 -10.79 8.26 -12.92
N VAL A 205 -11.74 7.42 -13.33
CA VAL A 205 -12.42 7.44 -14.66
C VAL A 205 -11.40 7.59 -15.80
N GLY A 206 -10.30 6.82 -15.75
CA GLY A 206 -9.23 6.85 -16.74
C GLY A 206 -8.37 8.12 -16.77
N LYS A 207 -8.70 9.18 -16.00
CA LYS A 207 -7.89 10.41 -15.90
C LYS A 207 -6.75 10.25 -14.89
N VAL A 208 -6.95 9.46 -13.84
CA VAL A 208 -5.92 9.16 -12.84
C VAL A 208 -5.35 7.77 -13.17
N GLN A 209 -4.18 7.77 -13.79
CA GLN A 209 -3.53 6.56 -14.27
C GLN A 209 -2.39 6.18 -13.33
N THR A 210 -2.67 5.32 -12.35
CA THR A 210 -1.63 4.72 -11.51
C THR A 210 -0.93 3.57 -12.24
N LEU A 211 0.20 3.15 -11.72
CA LEU A 211 0.98 2.06 -12.30
C LEU A 211 0.15 0.75 -12.36
N THR A 212 -0.66 0.49 -11.33
CA THR A 212 -1.58 -0.66 -11.31
C THR A 212 -2.62 -0.57 -12.41
N VAL A 213 -3.21 0.61 -12.64
CA VAL A 213 -4.15 0.86 -13.74
C VAL A 213 -3.47 0.66 -15.09
N MET A 214 -2.21 1.09 -15.25
CA MET A 214 -1.45 0.90 -16.49
C MET A 214 -1.16 -0.58 -16.81
N VAL A 215 -0.89 -1.41 -15.79
CA VAL A 215 -0.75 -2.87 -16.01
C VAL A 215 -2.02 -3.44 -16.65
N TYR A 216 -3.19 -3.18 -16.06
CA TYR A 216 -4.46 -3.67 -16.59
C TYR A 216 -4.78 -3.09 -17.96
N ARG A 217 -4.43 -1.84 -18.20
CA ARG A 217 -4.60 -1.20 -19.51
C ARG A 217 -3.78 -1.89 -20.58
N TYR A 218 -2.48 -2.14 -20.35
CA TYR A 218 -1.62 -2.83 -21.32
C TYR A 218 -2.06 -4.28 -21.57
N ILE A 219 -2.57 -4.96 -20.54
CA ILE A 219 -3.18 -6.29 -20.72
C ILE A 219 -4.40 -6.20 -21.66
N SER A 220 -5.26 -5.20 -21.47
CA SER A 220 -6.44 -4.99 -22.30
C SER A 220 -6.11 -4.58 -23.74
N GLU A 221 -4.99 -3.91 -23.94
CA GLU A 221 -4.44 -3.52 -25.25
C GLU A 221 -3.65 -4.67 -25.91
N ALA A 222 -3.65 -5.89 -25.32
CA ALA A 222 -2.89 -7.05 -25.77
C ALA A 222 -1.38 -6.76 -25.97
N ASN A 223 -0.82 -5.88 -25.12
CA ASN A 223 0.61 -5.54 -25.11
C ASN A 223 1.32 -6.20 -23.92
N PRO A 224 1.80 -7.45 -24.05
CA PRO A 224 2.40 -8.19 -22.95
C PRO A 224 3.73 -7.59 -22.47
N TYR A 225 4.47 -6.90 -23.34
CA TYR A 225 5.79 -6.35 -23.03
C TYR A 225 5.69 -5.18 -22.07
N LEU A 226 4.83 -4.20 -22.40
CA LEU A 226 4.59 -3.05 -21.52
C LEU A 226 3.84 -3.45 -20.26
N ALA A 227 2.93 -4.45 -20.34
CA ALA A 227 2.28 -5.03 -19.18
C ALA A 227 3.30 -5.67 -18.23
N ALA A 228 4.26 -6.44 -18.76
CA ALA A 228 5.32 -7.06 -18.00
C ALA A 228 6.28 -6.03 -17.39
N LEU A 229 6.66 -4.99 -18.15
CA LEU A 229 7.48 -3.88 -17.64
C LEU A 229 6.77 -3.16 -16.49
N ALA A 230 5.50 -2.79 -16.66
CA ALA A 230 4.73 -2.14 -15.62
C ALA A 230 4.53 -3.04 -14.38
N GLY A 231 4.26 -4.34 -14.58
CA GLY A 231 4.16 -5.34 -13.53
C GLY A 231 5.48 -5.52 -12.77
N PHE A 232 6.62 -5.55 -13.46
CA PHE A 232 7.94 -5.61 -12.84
C PHE A 232 8.21 -4.35 -11.98
N LEU A 233 7.90 -3.16 -12.51
CA LEU A 233 8.02 -1.90 -11.77
C LEU A 233 7.15 -1.86 -10.51
N LEU A 234 5.97 -2.51 -10.51
CA LEU A 234 5.11 -2.62 -9.32
C LEU A 234 5.78 -3.36 -8.16
N VAL A 235 6.71 -4.26 -8.45
CA VAL A 235 7.38 -5.07 -7.42
C VAL A 235 8.53 -4.32 -6.74
N ILE A 236 9.19 -3.39 -7.45
CA ILE A 236 10.40 -2.73 -6.98
C ILE A 236 10.19 -1.92 -5.67
N PRO A 237 9.23 -0.98 -5.56
CA PRO A 237 9.07 -0.18 -4.34
C PRO A 237 8.71 -1.02 -3.11
N PRO A 238 7.80 -2.00 -3.16
CA PRO A 238 7.55 -2.91 -2.04
C PRO A 238 8.80 -3.68 -1.58
N LEU A 239 9.63 -4.15 -2.51
CA LEU A 239 10.88 -4.84 -2.17
C LEU A 239 11.87 -3.92 -1.46
N ILE A 240 12.05 -2.70 -1.96
CA ILE A 240 12.92 -1.68 -1.33
C ILE A 240 12.44 -1.39 0.09
N LEU A 241 11.13 -1.19 0.27
CA LEU A 241 10.53 -0.92 1.58
C LEU A 241 10.63 -2.12 2.52
N LEU A 242 10.46 -3.35 2.02
CA LEU A 242 10.63 -4.58 2.81
C LEU A 242 12.07 -4.69 3.33
N ILE A 243 13.06 -4.47 2.47
CA ILE A 243 14.49 -4.52 2.84
C ILE A 243 14.81 -3.42 3.87
N SER A 244 14.27 -2.22 3.66
CA SER A 244 14.44 -1.10 4.59
C SER A 244 13.79 -1.38 5.95
N ASN A 245 12.59 -1.96 5.97
CA ASN A 245 11.82 -2.25 7.17
C ASN A 245 12.21 -3.57 7.88
N ARG A 246 13.08 -4.37 7.29
CA ARG A 246 13.46 -5.69 7.86
C ARG A 246 13.92 -5.59 9.32
N ARG A 247 14.60 -4.52 9.69
CA ARG A 247 15.09 -4.30 11.07
C ARG A 247 13.93 -4.14 12.06
N PHE A 248 12.83 -3.51 11.68
CA PHE A 248 11.64 -3.32 12.52
C PHE A 248 10.74 -4.57 12.55
N LEU A 249 10.69 -5.32 11.44
CA LEU A 249 9.90 -6.55 11.32
C LEU A 249 10.56 -7.73 12.06
N LEU A 250 11.88 -7.90 11.91
CA LEU A 250 12.59 -9.07 12.46
C LEU A 250 12.94 -8.91 13.93
N HIS A 251 13.16 -7.71 14.44
CA HIS A 251 13.53 -7.50 15.85
C HIS A 251 12.42 -7.93 16.84
N LYS A 252 11.16 -8.00 16.40
CA LYS A 252 10.02 -8.36 17.23
C LYS A 252 9.66 -9.85 17.18
N VAL A 253 10.11 -10.57 16.15
CA VAL A 253 9.83 -12.02 15.98
C VAL A 253 10.79 -12.89 16.80
N TRP A 254 11.99 -12.39 17.15
CA TRP A 254 13.02 -13.16 17.87
C TRP A 254 13.18 -12.74 19.34
N SER A 255 12.33 -11.82 19.85
CA SER A 255 12.37 -11.36 21.25
C SER A 255 11.20 -11.89 22.11
N THR A 256 10.48 -12.88 21.62
CA THR A 256 9.55 -13.74 22.35
C THR A 256 10.10 -15.15 22.35
#